data_2302b50754df9eda5a5964534bdb1ce0
#
_entry.id   2302b50754df9eda5a5964534bdb1ce0
#
_cell.length_a   1.000
_cell.length_b   1.000
_cell.length_c   1.000
_cell.angle_alpha   90.00
_cell.angle_beta   90.00
_cell.angle_gamma   90.00
#
_symmetry.space_group_name_H-M   'P 1'
#
loop_
_entity.id
_entity.type
_entity.pdbx_description
1 polymer ?
#
loop_
_entity_poly.entity_id
_entity_poly.type
_entity_poly.pdbx_seq_one_letter_code
_entity_poly.pdbx_strand_id
1 'polypeptide(L)'
;MAFAAPRTGGLWEESSEEIIAGMRSEGMPVEIQQGPWGQEIVGTGTNGVIRIIGVEGPRWLYRVTLAAPTGSEDQLAEIGRETIARSFVYRGEDPILAGNSLQVVLPAQLAQQVQAAAEAKARQGQASAQAPAEGNPNALSDALKQIIAQNAENQKQLQELRERRAAGGSTKAGGDTASAAE
;
A
#
# COMPACT_ATOMS: atom_id res chain seq x y z
N MET A 1 2.99 -2.78 -8.30
CA MET A 1 2.81 -3.74 -9.42
C MET A 1 3.70 -3.32 -10.58
N ALA A 2 4.20 -4.27 -11.37
CA ALA A 2 4.97 -3.96 -12.57
C ALA A 2 4.23 -4.47 -13.81
N PHE A 3 4.31 -3.73 -14.90
CA PHE A 3 3.61 -4.00 -16.15
C PHE A 3 4.60 -3.96 -17.31
N ALA A 4 4.34 -4.73 -18.36
CA ALA A 4 5.04 -4.59 -19.61
C ALA A 4 4.62 -3.29 -20.28
N ALA A 5 5.59 -2.49 -20.76
CA ALA A 5 5.35 -1.24 -21.46
C ALA A 5 5.84 -1.29 -22.90
N PRO A 6 5.31 -0.42 -23.79
CA PRO A 6 5.82 -0.26 -25.14
C PRO A 6 7.28 0.22 -25.13
N ARG A 7 7.99 -0.01 -26.24
CA ARG A 7 9.36 0.54 -26.39
C ARG A 7 9.38 2.07 -26.47
N THR A 8 8.28 2.65 -26.93
CA THR A 8 8.12 4.10 -27.08
C THR A 8 7.87 4.82 -25.79
N GLY A 9 7.60 4.08 -24.68
CA GLY A 9 7.13 4.69 -23.43
C GLY A 9 5.69 5.17 -23.52
N GLY A 10 5.29 6.03 -22.57
CA GLY A 10 3.97 6.69 -22.55
C GLY A 10 2.86 5.89 -21.86
N LEU A 11 3.15 4.67 -21.37
CA LEU A 11 2.15 3.87 -20.66
C LEU A 11 1.72 4.50 -19.34
N TRP A 12 2.65 5.20 -18.65
CA TRP A 12 2.29 5.91 -17.43
C TRP A 12 1.39 7.10 -17.69
N GLU A 13 1.66 7.85 -18.73
CA GLU A 13 0.81 9.00 -19.13
C GLU A 13 -0.62 8.55 -19.43
N GLU A 14 -0.79 7.54 -20.29
CA GLU A 14 -2.08 6.95 -20.63
C GLU A 14 -2.79 6.39 -19.38
N SER A 15 -2.10 5.55 -18.58
CA SER A 15 -2.66 4.96 -17.38
C SER A 15 -3.02 6.00 -16.33
N SER A 16 -2.25 7.07 -16.20
CA SER A 16 -2.51 8.13 -15.23
C SER A 16 -3.77 8.92 -15.55
N GLU A 17 -4.00 9.21 -16.83
CA GLU A 17 -5.22 9.89 -17.29
C GLU A 17 -6.47 9.04 -17.01
N GLU A 18 -6.41 7.74 -17.28
CA GLU A 18 -7.50 6.80 -16.99
C GLU A 18 -7.80 6.71 -15.50
N ILE A 19 -6.75 6.59 -14.66
CA ILE A 19 -6.88 6.56 -13.21
C ILE A 19 -7.51 7.85 -12.68
N ILE A 20 -7.04 9.01 -13.15
CA ILE A 20 -7.56 10.32 -12.75
C ILE A 20 -9.03 10.45 -13.13
N ALA A 21 -9.38 10.04 -14.36
CA ALA A 21 -10.76 10.06 -14.82
C ALA A 21 -11.65 9.14 -13.97
N GLY A 22 -11.18 7.93 -13.65
CA GLY A 22 -11.88 6.99 -12.78
C GLY A 22 -12.13 7.56 -11.38
N MET A 23 -11.09 8.08 -10.73
CA MET A 23 -11.19 8.67 -9.38
C MET A 23 -12.14 9.86 -9.34
N ARG A 24 -12.10 10.73 -10.37
CA ARG A 24 -13.01 11.88 -10.47
C ARG A 24 -14.45 11.45 -10.71
N SER A 25 -14.69 10.42 -11.50
CA SER A 25 -16.04 9.89 -11.73
C SER A 25 -16.68 9.31 -10.46
N GLU A 26 -15.85 8.85 -9.52
CA GLU A 26 -16.26 8.40 -8.19
C GLU A 26 -16.42 9.56 -7.18
N GLY A 27 -16.24 10.80 -7.63
CA GLY A 27 -16.38 12.00 -6.78
C GLY A 27 -15.17 12.26 -5.87
N MET A 28 -14.02 11.64 -6.15
CA MET A 28 -12.81 11.85 -5.38
C MET A 28 -12.04 13.06 -5.92
N PRO A 29 -11.72 14.06 -5.11
CA PRO A 29 -10.79 15.13 -5.46
C PRO A 29 -9.42 14.55 -5.78
N VAL A 30 -8.88 14.93 -6.94
CA VAL A 30 -7.59 14.45 -7.44
C VAL A 30 -6.69 15.63 -7.73
N GLU A 31 -5.49 15.59 -7.15
CA GLU A 31 -4.39 16.50 -7.37
C GLU A 31 -3.24 15.76 -8.09
N ILE A 32 -2.57 16.45 -9.00
CA ILE A 32 -1.37 15.95 -9.67
C ILE A 32 -0.18 16.68 -9.08
N GLN A 33 0.74 15.94 -8.48
CA GLN A 33 1.95 16.47 -7.89
C GLN A 33 3.18 16.03 -8.69
N GLN A 34 4.18 16.89 -8.78
CA GLN A 34 5.45 16.53 -9.42
C GLN A 34 6.35 15.83 -8.40
N GLY A 35 6.74 14.60 -8.74
CA GLY A 35 7.66 13.79 -7.95
C GLY A 35 9.02 13.61 -8.63
N PRO A 36 9.93 12.84 -8.02
CA PRO A 36 11.27 12.59 -8.56
C PRO A 36 11.30 11.86 -9.91
N TRP A 37 10.29 11.07 -10.21
CA TRP A 37 10.18 10.25 -11.44
C TRP A 37 9.08 10.71 -12.38
N GLY A 38 8.50 11.87 -12.15
CA GLY A 38 7.40 12.39 -12.94
C GLY A 38 6.17 12.70 -12.10
N GLN A 39 5.03 12.75 -12.74
CA GLN A 39 3.76 13.05 -12.08
C GLN A 39 3.33 11.92 -11.12
N GLU A 40 2.86 12.32 -9.96
CA GLU A 40 2.23 11.49 -8.94
C GLU A 40 0.76 11.90 -8.81
N ILE A 41 -0.13 10.93 -8.63
CA ILE A 41 -1.56 11.17 -8.47
C ILE A 41 -1.89 11.10 -6.98
N VAL A 42 -2.56 12.11 -6.47
CA VAL A 42 -3.03 12.16 -5.08
C VAL A 42 -4.53 12.33 -5.07
N GLY A 43 -5.23 11.32 -4.58
CA GLY A 43 -6.66 11.35 -4.38
C GLY A 43 -7.00 11.52 -2.90
N THR A 44 -7.88 12.46 -2.57
CA THR A 44 -8.31 12.71 -1.20
C THR A 44 -9.73 12.22 -1.00
N GLY A 45 -9.90 11.20 -0.17
CA GLY A 45 -11.20 10.70 0.25
C GLY A 45 -11.63 11.26 1.60
N THR A 46 -12.82 10.91 2.04
CA THR A 46 -13.41 11.38 3.31
C THR A 46 -12.55 11.01 4.54
N ASN A 47 -11.93 9.83 4.53
CA ASN A 47 -11.22 9.27 5.68
C ASN A 47 -9.74 8.93 5.38
N GLY A 48 -9.23 9.31 4.23
CA GLY A 48 -7.87 8.97 3.85
C GLY A 48 -7.44 9.52 2.52
N VAL A 49 -6.17 9.40 2.26
CA VAL A 49 -5.52 9.82 1.04
C VAL A 49 -4.93 8.61 0.30
N ILE A 50 -4.98 8.66 -1.01
CA ILE A 50 -4.37 7.69 -1.89
C ILE A 50 -3.31 8.40 -2.71
N ARG A 51 -2.13 7.82 -2.77
CA ARG A 51 -1.05 8.27 -3.64
C ARG A 51 -0.68 7.16 -4.61
N ILE A 52 -0.62 7.50 -5.89
CA ILE A 52 -0.23 6.58 -6.94
C ILE A 52 0.98 7.17 -7.66
N ILE A 53 2.07 6.41 -7.68
CA ILE A 53 3.33 6.79 -8.28
C ILE A 53 3.64 5.80 -9.38
N GLY A 54 3.91 6.29 -10.59
CA GLY A 54 4.35 5.49 -11.72
C GLY A 54 5.77 5.84 -12.10
N VAL A 55 6.57 4.82 -12.38
CA VAL A 55 7.93 4.97 -12.89
C VAL A 55 8.07 4.12 -14.14
N GLU A 56 8.35 4.76 -15.26
CA GLU A 56 8.62 4.05 -16.50
C GLU A 56 10.11 3.81 -16.69
N GLY A 57 10.41 2.62 -17.18
CA GLY A 57 11.72 2.25 -17.64
C GLY A 57 11.66 1.54 -19.00
N PRO A 58 12.78 1.02 -19.50
CA PRO A 58 12.81 0.35 -20.80
C PRO A 58 11.85 -0.83 -20.86
N ARG A 59 10.70 -0.66 -21.52
CA ARG A 59 9.66 -1.69 -21.74
C ARG A 59 8.95 -2.18 -20.48
N TRP A 60 8.95 -1.40 -19.40
CA TRP A 60 8.21 -1.69 -18.18
C TRP A 60 7.67 -0.40 -17.54
N LEU A 61 6.58 -0.55 -16.79
CA LEU A 61 6.01 0.44 -15.91
C LEU A 61 5.92 -0.17 -14.52
N TYR A 62 6.49 0.49 -13.51
CA TYR A 62 6.31 0.15 -12.11
C TYR A 62 5.35 1.13 -11.45
N ARG A 63 4.22 0.64 -10.97
CA ARG A 63 3.19 1.43 -10.31
C ARG A 63 3.06 1.03 -8.85
N VAL A 64 3.16 2.01 -7.98
CA VAL A 64 2.96 1.86 -6.53
C VAL A 64 1.71 2.62 -6.15
N THR A 65 0.79 1.94 -5.48
CA THR A 65 -0.43 2.54 -4.91
C THR A 65 -0.33 2.44 -3.39
N LEU A 66 -0.47 3.57 -2.73
CA LEU A 66 -0.38 3.70 -1.28
C LEU A 66 -1.66 4.35 -0.77
N ALA A 67 -2.06 3.98 0.44
CA ALA A 67 -3.19 4.59 1.12
C ALA A 67 -2.85 4.83 2.58
N ALA A 68 -3.27 5.99 3.10
CA ALA A 68 -3.09 6.35 4.50
C ALA A 68 -4.29 7.16 5.01
N PRO A 69 -4.51 7.23 6.33
CA PRO A 69 -5.45 8.16 6.92
C PRO A 69 -5.08 9.61 6.59
N THR A 70 -6.08 10.48 6.56
CA THR A 70 -5.89 11.93 6.40
C THR A 70 -4.92 12.48 7.46
N GLY A 71 -4.01 13.37 7.05
CA GLY A 71 -2.95 13.94 7.90
C GLY A 71 -1.62 13.17 7.85
N SER A 72 -1.51 12.14 7.01
CA SER A 72 -0.28 11.36 6.82
C SER A 72 0.25 11.46 5.38
N GLU A 73 -0.12 12.51 4.66
CA GLU A 73 0.14 12.68 3.23
C GLU A 73 1.64 12.74 2.92
N ASP A 74 2.39 13.51 3.71
CA ASP A 74 3.84 13.69 3.54
C ASP A 74 4.60 12.40 3.85
N GLN A 75 4.22 11.73 4.94
CA GLN A 75 4.80 10.44 5.31
C GLN A 75 4.51 9.38 4.25
N LEU A 76 3.31 9.40 3.68
CA LEU A 76 2.93 8.49 2.60
C LEU A 76 3.77 8.72 1.34
N ALA A 77 4.04 9.98 1.01
CA ALA A 77 4.89 10.38 -0.11
C ALA A 77 6.33 9.87 0.09
N GLU A 78 6.89 10.09 1.28
CA GLU A 78 8.24 9.66 1.63
C GLU A 78 8.40 8.14 1.54
N ILE A 79 7.50 7.38 2.20
CA ILE A 79 7.50 5.92 2.16
C ILE A 79 7.36 5.40 0.73
N GLY A 80 6.49 6.00 -0.08
CA GLY A 80 6.30 5.61 -1.47
C GLY A 80 7.55 5.81 -2.31
N ARG A 81 8.18 6.96 -2.18
CA ARG A 81 9.42 7.31 -2.87
C ARG A 81 10.59 6.44 -2.41
N GLU A 82 10.74 6.21 -1.12
CA GLU A 82 11.76 5.30 -0.58
C GLU A 82 11.56 3.86 -1.08
N THR A 83 10.33 3.38 -1.10
CA THR A 83 9.99 2.04 -1.64
C THR A 83 10.41 1.91 -3.10
N ILE A 84 10.14 2.92 -3.92
CA ILE A 84 10.53 2.92 -5.34
C ILE A 84 12.04 2.99 -5.48
N ALA A 85 12.72 3.88 -4.74
CA ALA A 85 14.16 4.04 -4.79
C ALA A 85 14.94 2.76 -4.42
N ARG A 86 14.33 1.91 -3.58
CA ARG A 86 14.90 0.61 -3.18
C ARG A 86 14.42 -0.56 -4.04
N SER A 87 13.53 -0.31 -5.00
CA SER A 87 12.98 -1.34 -5.87
C SER A 87 13.86 -1.54 -7.09
N PHE A 88 13.93 -2.78 -7.56
CA PHE A 88 14.55 -3.14 -8.82
C PHE A 88 13.54 -3.89 -9.69
N VAL A 89 13.34 -3.43 -10.92
CA VAL A 89 12.43 -4.07 -11.87
C VAL A 89 13.24 -4.82 -12.91
N TYR A 90 13.08 -6.14 -12.93
CA TYR A 90 13.66 -7.02 -13.94
C TYR A 90 12.53 -7.55 -14.83
N ARG A 91 12.56 -7.17 -16.11
CA ARG A 91 11.48 -7.51 -17.02
C ARG A 91 11.54 -8.94 -17.55
N GLY A 92 12.72 -9.53 -17.61
CA GLY A 92 12.93 -10.80 -18.32
C GLY A 92 12.93 -10.65 -19.85
N GLU A 93 13.09 -11.78 -20.56
CA GLU A 93 13.20 -11.83 -22.03
C GLU A 93 11.90 -12.26 -22.70
N ASP A 94 10.96 -12.83 -21.97
CA ASP A 94 9.71 -13.35 -22.51
C ASP A 94 8.87 -12.26 -23.18
N PRO A 95 8.22 -12.59 -24.33
CA PRO A 95 7.34 -11.67 -25.01
C PRO A 95 6.03 -11.50 -24.21
N ILE A 96 5.88 -10.34 -23.58
CA ILE A 96 4.66 -9.96 -22.85
C ILE A 96 4.06 -8.74 -23.52
N LEU A 97 2.76 -8.77 -23.77
CA LEU A 97 2.04 -7.64 -24.36
C LEU A 97 2.07 -6.44 -23.41
N ALA A 98 2.17 -5.24 -23.99
CA ALA A 98 2.10 -3.99 -23.24
C ALA A 98 0.77 -3.89 -22.47
N GLY A 99 0.83 -3.35 -21.27
CA GLY A 99 -0.30 -3.28 -20.35
C GLY A 99 -0.49 -4.52 -19.47
N ASN A 100 0.07 -5.67 -19.83
CA ASN A 100 -0.04 -6.86 -18.98
C ASN A 100 0.92 -6.78 -17.78
N SER A 101 0.47 -7.30 -16.63
CA SER A 101 1.31 -7.36 -15.44
C SER A 101 2.48 -8.32 -15.62
N LEU A 102 3.64 -7.92 -15.13
CA LEU A 102 4.81 -8.79 -15.05
C LEU A 102 4.64 -9.76 -13.88
N GLN A 103 5.11 -10.99 -14.06
CA GLN A 103 5.09 -11.99 -13.01
C GLN A 103 6.08 -11.61 -11.90
N VAL A 104 5.63 -11.74 -10.65
CA VAL A 104 6.48 -11.53 -9.48
C VAL A 104 6.94 -12.87 -8.97
N VAL A 105 8.24 -13.11 -8.99
CA VAL A 105 8.84 -14.29 -8.37
C VAL A 105 9.23 -13.94 -6.94
N LEU A 106 8.55 -14.56 -5.99
CA LEU A 106 8.85 -14.37 -4.57
C LEU A 106 9.89 -15.40 -4.11
N PRO A 107 10.85 -15.02 -3.25
CA PRO A 107 11.68 -16.00 -2.55
C PRO A 107 10.80 -17.04 -1.83
N ALA A 108 11.25 -18.30 -1.81
CA ALA A 108 10.44 -19.42 -1.30
C ALA A 108 9.87 -19.18 0.11
N GLN A 109 10.64 -18.58 1.01
CA GLN A 109 10.20 -18.24 2.37
C GLN A 109 9.06 -17.21 2.36
N LEU A 110 9.16 -16.19 1.51
CA LEU A 110 8.14 -15.15 1.40
C LEU A 110 6.87 -15.71 0.72
N ALA A 111 7.04 -16.56 -0.30
CA ALA A 111 5.94 -17.24 -0.94
C ALA A 111 5.12 -18.08 0.05
N GLN A 112 5.77 -18.83 0.94
CA GLN A 112 5.12 -19.60 2.00
C GLN A 112 4.37 -18.70 2.99
N GLN A 113 4.96 -17.58 3.40
CA GLN A 113 4.30 -16.62 4.29
C GLN A 113 3.05 -16.01 3.65
N VAL A 114 3.14 -15.62 2.38
CA VAL A 114 2.00 -15.06 1.63
C VAL A 114 0.89 -16.10 1.45
N GLN A 115 1.26 -17.35 1.13
CA GLN A 115 0.29 -18.44 1.04
C GLN A 115 -0.38 -18.71 2.39
N ALA A 116 0.37 -18.83 3.47
CA ALA A 116 -0.17 -19.02 4.80
C ALA A 116 -1.09 -17.88 5.23
N ALA A 117 -0.73 -16.63 4.94
CA ALA A 117 -1.57 -15.47 5.20
C ALA A 117 -2.85 -15.46 4.35
N ALA A 118 -2.75 -15.83 3.07
CA ALA A 118 -3.90 -15.95 2.18
C ALA A 118 -4.87 -17.06 2.62
N GLU A 119 -4.35 -18.22 3.04
CA GLU A 119 -5.16 -19.32 3.57
C GLU A 119 -5.82 -18.94 4.90
N ALA A 120 -5.11 -18.26 5.80
CA ALA A 120 -5.68 -17.77 7.05
C ALA A 120 -6.81 -16.78 6.79
N LYS A 121 -6.64 -15.87 5.82
CA LYS A 121 -7.66 -14.91 5.40
C LYS A 121 -8.85 -15.60 4.72
N ALA A 122 -8.62 -16.64 3.90
CA ALA A 122 -9.67 -17.41 3.27
C ALA A 122 -10.51 -18.19 4.31
N ARG A 123 -9.88 -18.75 5.35
CA ARG A 123 -10.56 -19.41 6.46
C ARG A 123 -11.39 -18.44 7.31
N GLN A 124 -10.93 -17.20 7.49
CA GLN A 124 -11.70 -16.14 8.14
C GLN A 124 -12.82 -15.59 7.26
N GLY A 125 -12.64 -15.58 5.94
CA GLY A 125 -13.60 -15.07 4.96
C GLY A 125 -14.73 -16.05 4.60
N GLN A 126 -14.61 -17.33 4.95
CA GLN A 126 -15.70 -18.30 4.78
C GLN A 126 -16.88 -18.07 5.76
N ALA A 127 -16.74 -17.16 6.73
CA ALA A 127 -17.84 -16.70 7.57
C ALA A 127 -18.65 -15.55 6.94
N SER A 128 -18.23 -15.00 5.80
CA SER A 128 -18.95 -13.95 5.06
C SER A 128 -18.70 -14.14 3.55
N ALA A 129 -19.41 -15.14 3.01
CA ALA A 129 -19.35 -15.42 1.59
C ALA A 129 -20.09 -14.36 0.80
N GLN A 130 -19.34 -13.57 0.04
CA GLN A 130 -19.79 -13.14 -1.30
C GLN A 130 -18.56 -12.90 -2.15
N ALA A 131 -18.36 -13.75 -3.14
CA ALA A 131 -17.34 -13.61 -4.15
C ALA A 131 -17.55 -12.31 -4.95
N PRO A 132 -16.50 -11.57 -5.30
CA PRO A 132 -16.65 -10.46 -6.24
C PRO A 132 -17.00 -11.04 -7.61
N ALA A 133 -18.19 -10.73 -8.10
CA ALA A 133 -18.56 -10.99 -9.47
C ALA A 133 -17.60 -10.20 -10.40
N GLU A 134 -17.02 -10.90 -11.37
CA GLU A 134 -16.31 -10.31 -12.49
C GLU A 134 -17.19 -9.23 -13.13
N GLY A 135 -16.69 -8.00 -13.19
CA GLY A 135 -17.34 -6.91 -13.93
C GLY A 135 -17.91 -5.76 -13.11
N ASN A 136 -17.58 -5.62 -11.82
CA ASN A 136 -18.02 -4.46 -11.05
C ASN A 136 -16.97 -3.35 -11.09
N PRO A 137 -17.23 -2.20 -11.75
CA PRO A 137 -16.31 -1.06 -11.80
C PRO A 137 -15.99 -0.46 -10.42
N ASN A 138 -16.80 -0.75 -9.39
CA ASN A 138 -16.60 -0.27 -8.03
C ASN A 138 -15.78 -1.23 -7.15
N ALA A 139 -15.33 -2.37 -7.63
CA ALA A 139 -14.59 -3.35 -6.85
C ALA A 139 -13.27 -2.79 -6.29
N LEU A 140 -12.62 -1.88 -7.01
CA LEU A 140 -11.43 -1.16 -6.56
C LEU A 140 -11.73 -0.19 -5.42
N SER A 141 -12.85 0.54 -5.51
CA SER A 141 -13.29 1.48 -4.47
C SER A 141 -13.66 0.75 -3.17
N ASP A 142 -14.33 -0.39 -3.27
CA ASP A 142 -14.73 -1.20 -2.12
C ASP A 142 -13.53 -1.91 -1.48
N ALA A 143 -12.59 -2.41 -2.27
CA ALA A 143 -11.33 -2.95 -1.76
C ALA A 143 -10.49 -1.87 -1.04
N LEU A 144 -10.49 -0.64 -1.57
CA LEU A 144 -9.80 0.48 -0.96
C LEU A 144 -10.43 0.92 0.35
N LYS A 145 -11.77 1.00 0.41
CA LYS A 145 -12.51 1.29 1.65
C LYS A 145 -12.19 0.26 2.74
N GLN A 146 -12.09 -1.02 2.36
CA GLN A 146 -11.71 -2.10 3.28
C GLN A 146 -10.27 -1.95 3.79
N ILE A 147 -9.32 -1.60 2.93
CA ILE A 147 -7.92 -1.40 3.30
C ILE A 147 -7.78 -0.21 4.26
N ILE A 148 -8.48 0.90 3.99
CA ILE A 148 -8.48 2.09 4.85
C ILE A 148 -9.09 1.77 6.22
N ALA A 149 -10.23 1.06 6.26
CA ALA A 149 -10.86 0.65 7.51
C ALA A 149 -9.97 -0.29 8.33
N GLN A 150 -9.30 -1.23 7.68
CA GLN A 150 -8.41 -2.18 8.33
C GLN A 150 -7.13 -1.53 8.85
N ASN A 151 -6.58 -0.53 8.15
CA ASN A 151 -5.44 0.24 8.62
C ASN A 151 -5.80 1.14 9.83
N ALA A 152 -6.98 1.74 9.84
CA ALA A 152 -7.45 2.51 10.99
C ALA A 152 -7.61 1.64 12.25
N GLU A 153 -8.14 0.42 12.11
CA GLU A 153 -8.25 -0.55 13.19
C GLU A 153 -6.90 -0.99 13.71
N ASN A 154 -5.96 -1.29 12.81
CA ASN A 154 -4.59 -1.67 13.18
C ASN A 154 -3.84 -0.55 13.90
N GLN A 155 -4.03 0.70 13.49
CA GLN A 155 -3.44 1.84 14.19
C GLN A 155 -4.00 2.02 15.60
N LYS A 156 -5.32 1.82 15.77
CA LYS A 156 -5.98 1.87 17.07
C LYS A 156 -5.43 0.78 18.00
N GLN A 157 -5.28 -0.44 17.52
CA GLN A 157 -4.68 -1.54 18.30
C GLN A 157 -3.22 -1.28 18.67
N LEU A 158 -2.43 -0.69 17.75
CA LEU A 158 -1.05 -0.29 18.03
C LEU A 158 -0.97 0.82 19.07
N GLN A 159 -1.92 1.75 19.07
CA GLN A 159 -2.01 2.82 20.04
C GLN A 159 -2.39 2.28 21.43
N GLU A 160 -3.37 1.38 21.51
CA GLU A 160 -3.75 0.69 22.75
C GLU A 160 -2.60 -0.16 23.31
N LEU A 161 -1.83 -0.84 22.47
CA LEU A 161 -0.63 -1.58 22.87
C LEU A 161 0.48 -0.67 23.41
N ARG A 162 0.67 0.50 22.80
CA ARG A 162 1.63 1.50 23.29
C ARG A 162 1.21 2.08 24.65
N GLU A 163 -0.07 2.37 24.83
CA GLU A 163 -0.62 2.85 26.12
C GLU A 163 -0.52 1.81 27.22
N ARG A 164 -0.84 0.54 26.93
CA ARG A 164 -0.66 -0.58 27.87
C ARG A 164 0.81 -0.77 28.26
N ARG A 165 1.74 -0.60 27.32
CA ARG A 165 3.18 -0.72 27.58
C ARG A 165 3.72 0.47 28.38
N ALA A 166 3.18 1.67 28.16
CA ALA A 166 3.50 2.86 28.95
C ALA A 166 2.95 2.75 30.39
N ALA A 167 1.73 2.24 30.55
CA ALA A 167 1.12 2.02 31.87
C ALA A 167 1.77 0.87 32.67
N GLY A 168 2.30 -0.15 31.99
CA GLY A 168 2.98 -1.28 32.62
C GLY A 168 4.44 -1.02 33.02
N GLY A 169 5.04 0.07 32.55
CA GLY A 169 6.43 0.44 32.85
C GLY A 169 6.65 1.23 34.15
N SER A 170 5.57 1.64 34.82
CA SER A 170 5.67 2.51 35.99
C SER A 170 5.71 1.81 37.37
N THR A 171 5.76 0.49 37.43
CA THR A 171 5.69 -0.25 38.71
C THR A 171 6.97 -1.00 39.10
N LYS A 172 8.15 -0.60 38.59
CA LYS A 172 9.40 -1.25 39.04
C LYS A 172 10.58 -0.27 39.21
N ALA A 173 10.39 0.73 40.08
CA ALA A 173 11.49 1.50 40.63
C ALA A 173 11.08 2.07 41.99
N GLY A 174 11.15 1.24 43.02
CA GLY A 174 10.95 1.68 44.39
C GLY A 174 11.18 0.53 45.35
N GLY A 175 12.36 0.46 45.94
CA GLY A 175 12.64 -0.44 47.04
C GLY A 175 13.97 -1.17 46.90
N ASP A 176 15.06 -0.53 47.33
CA ASP A 176 15.93 -1.03 48.36
C ASP A 176 17.17 -0.11 48.53
N THR A 177 17.06 0.80 49.45
CA THR A 177 18.24 1.36 50.10
C THR A 177 17.90 1.50 51.60
N ALA A 178 18.23 0.48 52.37
CA ALA A 178 18.40 0.66 53.82
C ALA A 178 19.48 -0.28 54.34
N SER A 179 20.47 0.35 54.91
CA SER A 179 21.22 -0.08 56.12
C SER A 179 22.32 -1.12 55.98
N ALA A 180 23.55 -0.67 56.21
CA ALA A 180 24.34 -1.11 57.36
C ALA A 180 25.52 -0.18 57.54
N ALA A 181 25.48 0.54 58.65
CA ALA A 181 26.66 1.10 59.33
C ALA A 181 27.24 -0.03 60.21
N GLU A 182 28.53 -0.13 60.25
CA GLU A 182 29.51 -0.21 61.36
C GLU A 182 30.85 -0.63 60.75
#